data_009a17df1b059a1a58559660fab391a9
#
_entry.id   009a17df1b059a1a58559660fab391a9
#
_cell.length_a   1.000
_cell.length_b   1.000
_cell.length_c   1.000
_cell.angle_alpha   90.00
_cell.angle_beta   90.00
_cell.angle_gamma   90.00
#
_symmetry.space_group_name_H-M   'P 1'
#
loop_
_entity.id
_entity.type
_entity.pdbx_description
1 polymer ?
#
loop_
_entity_poly.entity_id
_entity_poly.type
_entity_poly.pdbx_seq_one_letter_code
_entity_poly.pdbx_strand_id
1 'polypeptide(L)'
;MSNARTPFRYSYFQLTFGQEEAYRHPHLTYERLKRCGYDAIEICPPKGRYGLGVSMEDYLATHKQLKADYGLEVSNVNECWGEMWDPYSPDYKTLTEPKTAELAVNETKESIDFAAELGATSVTLATAVHAPITAENVDDATAVAVESLQRMSDHAQRRGIKLVFEATNHLEMGKFVNTASNHKRVIELTGCDNIGIQLDFF
;
A
#
# COMPACT_ATOMS: atom_id res chain seq x y z
N MET A 1 -15.49 -36.47 -1.57
CA MET A 1 -15.00 -35.59 -2.66
C MET A 1 -13.88 -34.76 -2.07
N SER A 2 -12.61 -35.00 -2.48
CA SER A 2 -11.50 -34.17 -2.01
C SER A 2 -11.64 -32.81 -2.65
N ASN A 3 -11.90 -31.77 -1.85
CA ASN A 3 -11.75 -30.39 -2.29
C ASN A 3 -10.27 -30.19 -2.59
N ALA A 4 -9.87 -30.41 -3.83
CA ALA A 4 -8.58 -29.93 -4.30
C ALA A 4 -8.62 -28.41 -4.13
N ARG A 5 -7.91 -27.88 -3.12
CA ARG A 5 -7.74 -26.43 -2.96
C ARG A 5 -7.16 -25.89 -4.27
N THR A 6 -7.75 -24.83 -4.77
CA THR A 6 -7.18 -24.10 -5.91
C THR A 6 -5.76 -23.70 -5.55
N PRO A 7 -4.82 -23.68 -6.52
CA PRO A 7 -3.43 -23.25 -6.26
C PRO A 7 -3.33 -21.77 -5.89
N PHE A 8 -4.42 -21.02 -5.99
CA PHE A 8 -4.50 -19.60 -5.66
C PHE A 8 -4.96 -19.42 -4.22
N ARG A 9 -4.36 -18.41 -3.56
CA ARG A 9 -4.78 -17.90 -2.27
C ARG A 9 -5.58 -16.62 -2.48
N TYR A 10 -6.66 -16.46 -1.74
CA TYR A 10 -7.55 -15.32 -1.85
C TYR A 10 -7.36 -14.40 -0.67
N SER A 11 -7.08 -13.14 -0.95
CA SER A 11 -7.02 -12.05 0.01
C SER A 11 -8.10 -11.03 -0.28
N TYR A 12 -8.41 -10.21 0.73
CA TYR A 12 -9.43 -9.18 0.63
C TYR A 12 -8.95 -7.88 1.25
N PHE A 13 -9.15 -6.78 0.54
CA PHE A 13 -8.77 -5.47 1.04
C PHE A 13 -9.80 -4.91 2.02
N GLN A 14 -9.38 -4.67 3.26
CA GLN A 14 -10.28 -4.34 4.36
C GLN A 14 -11.09 -3.06 4.16
N LEU A 15 -10.52 -2.02 3.52
CA LEU A 15 -11.23 -0.75 3.33
C LEU A 15 -12.45 -0.84 2.42
N THR A 16 -12.62 -1.94 1.70
CA THR A 16 -13.82 -2.19 0.88
C THR A 16 -15.10 -2.22 1.73
N PHE A 17 -15.00 -2.55 3.03
CA PHE A 17 -16.12 -2.47 3.97
C PHE A 17 -16.28 -1.11 4.64
N GLY A 18 -15.44 -0.13 4.28
CA GLY A 18 -15.44 1.21 4.83
C GLY A 18 -14.52 1.40 6.03
N GLN A 19 -14.15 2.64 6.27
CA GLN A 19 -13.17 3.02 7.30
C GLN A 19 -13.62 2.69 8.72
N GLU A 20 -14.88 2.88 9.03
CA GLU A 20 -15.42 2.60 10.38
C GLU A 20 -15.25 1.14 10.75
N GLU A 21 -15.58 0.21 9.85
CA GLU A 21 -15.37 -1.22 10.08
C GLU A 21 -13.86 -1.54 10.10
N ALA A 22 -13.11 -1.03 9.13
CA ALA A 22 -11.69 -1.34 9.02
C ALA A 22 -10.87 -0.93 10.25
N TYR A 23 -11.15 0.25 10.80
CA TYR A 23 -10.32 0.80 11.88
C TYR A 23 -10.89 0.62 13.29
N ARG A 24 -12.21 0.63 13.46
CA ARG A 24 -12.84 0.51 14.80
C ARG A 24 -13.43 -0.86 15.08
N HIS A 25 -13.80 -1.60 14.02
CA HIS A 25 -14.46 -2.90 14.15
C HIS A 25 -13.82 -3.98 13.27
N PRO A 26 -12.48 -4.09 13.18
CA PRO A 26 -11.80 -4.99 12.24
C PRO A 26 -12.18 -6.46 12.43
N HIS A 27 -12.61 -6.87 13.64
CA HIS A 27 -13.07 -8.22 13.91
C HIS A 27 -14.24 -8.65 13.01
N LEU A 28 -15.13 -7.71 12.59
CA LEU A 28 -16.22 -8.01 11.67
C LEU A 28 -15.73 -8.42 10.30
N THR A 29 -14.68 -7.78 9.81
CA THR A 29 -14.02 -8.13 8.56
C THR A 29 -13.40 -9.53 8.66
N TYR A 30 -12.63 -9.80 9.72
CA TYR A 30 -12.01 -11.11 9.93
C TYR A 30 -13.04 -12.24 10.00
N GLU A 31 -14.13 -12.04 10.73
CA GLU A 31 -15.23 -13.02 10.83
C GLU A 31 -15.85 -13.34 9.46
N ARG A 32 -16.13 -12.28 8.66
CA ARG A 32 -16.68 -12.46 7.31
C ARG A 32 -15.74 -13.21 6.40
N LEU A 33 -14.47 -12.82 6.37
CA LEU A 33 -13.46 -13.45 5.52
C LEU A 33 -13.28 -14.92 5.86
N LYS A 34 -13.21 -15.23 7.16
CA LYS A 34 -13.13 -16.61 7.62
C LYS A 34 -14.34 -17.44 7.18
N ARG A 35 -15.55 -16.89 7.35
CA ARG A 35 -16.80 -17.55 6.95
C ARG A 35 -16.88 -17.75 5.44
N CYS A 36 -16.35 -16.83 4.64
CA CYS A 36 -16.32 -16.91 3.19
C CYS A 36 -15.17 -17.75 2.63
N GLY A 37 -14.27 -18.26 3.48
CA GLY A 37 -13.17 -19.13 3.07
C GLY A 37 -11.98 -18.42 2.44
N TYR A 38 -11.79 -17.14 2.76
CA TYR A 38 -10.57 -16.41 2.39
C TYR A 38 -9.37 -16.93 3.16
N ASP A 39 -8.19 -16.79 2.57
CA ASP A 39 -6.91 -17.21 3.15
C ASP A 39 -6.22 -16.06 3.89
N ALA A 40 -6.47 -14.83 3.45
CA ALA A 40 -5.74 -13.66 3.93
C ALA A 40 -6.57 -12.37 3.86
N ILE A 41 -6.03 -11.35 4.51
CA ILE A 41 -6.52 -9.98 4.49
C ILE A 41 -5.39 -9.05 4.04
N GLU A 42 -5.73 -8.01 3.30
CA GLU A 42 -4.89 -6.86 3.03
C GLU A 42 -5.30 -5.70 3.93
N ILE A 43 -4.34 -5.07 4.56
CA ILE A 43 -4.56 -4.08 5.62
C ILE A 43 -4.01 -2.72 5.17
N CYS A 44 -4.76 -1.66 5.48
CA CYS A 44 -4.30 -0.28 5.34
C CYS A 44 -4.05 0.29 6.74
N PRO A 45 -2.83 0.76 7.06
CA PRO A 45 -2.53 1.36 8.36
C PRO A 45 -3.34 2.63 8.63
N PRO A 46 -3.71 2.91 9.89
CA PRO A 46 -4.48 4.10 10.22
C PRO A 46 -3.60 5.35 10.15
N LYS A 47 -3.79 6.15 9.10
CA LYS A 47 -3.01 7.39 8.88
C LYS A 47 -3.92 8.58 8.64
N GLY A 48 -3.44 9.76 9.09
CA GLY A 48 -4.16 11.01 8.93
C GLY A 48 -5.61 10.93 9.45
N ARG A 49 -6.49 11.72 8.89
CA ARG A 49 -7.92 11.72 9.24
C ARG A 49 -8.64 10.42 8.86
N TYR A 50 -8.13 9.70 7.87
CA TYR A 50 -8.73 8.45 7.42
C TYR A 50 -8.58 7.32 8.43
N GLY A 51 -7.57 7.36 9.29
CA GLY A 51 -7.37 6.39 10.37
C GLY A 51 -8.31 6.55 11.56
N LEU A 52 -9.25 7.50 11.53
CA LEU A 52 -10.27 7.75 12.55
C LEU A 52 -9.70 7.91 13.99
N GLY A 53 -8.45 8.38 14.10
CA GLY A 53 -7.77 8.58 15.38
C GLY A 53 -7.32 7.29 16.09
N VAL A 54 -7.35 6.16 15.39
CA VAL A 54 -6.78 4.89 15.91
C VAL A 54 -5.26 4.98 15.88
N SER A 55 -4.60 4.59 16.97
CA SER A 55 -3.15 4.57 17.01
C SER A 55 -2.58 3.39 16.24
N MET A 56 -1.40 3.57 15.64
CA MET A 56 -0.70 2.50 14.92
C MET A 56 -0.39 1.31 15.86
N GLU A 57 -0.03 1.59 17.11
CA GLU A 57 0.32 0.59 18.11
C GLU A 57 -0.89 -0.28 18.47
N ASP A 58 -2.03 0.35 18.81
CA ASP A 58 -3.27 -0.38 19.15
C ASP A 58 -3.77 -1.20 17.96
N TYR A 59 -3.64 -0.63 16.76
CA TYR A 59 -4.05 -1.28 15.53
C TYR A 59 -3.18 -2.50 15.22
N LEU A 60 -1.88 -2.39 15.40
CA LEU A 60 -0.95 -3.51 15.27
C LEU A 60 -1.28 -4.64 16.25
N ALA A 61 -1.48 -4.29 17.53
CA ALA A 61 -1.83 -5.25 18.56
C ALA A 61 -3.15 -5.98 18.25
N THR A 62 -4.16 -5.21 17.81
CA THR A 62 -5.47 -5.75 17.41
C THR A 62 -5.33 -6.74 16.24
N HIS A 63 -4.61 -6.38 15.20
CA HIS A 63 -4.44 -7.26 14.04
C HIS A 63 -3.58 -8.51 14.34
N LYS A 64 -2.58 -8.41 15.22
CA LYS A 64 -1.85 -9.59 15.70
C LYS A 64 -2.78 -10.58 16.40
N GLN A 65 -3.68 -10.07 17.25
CA GLN A 65 -4.65 -10.91 17.94
C GLN A 65 -5.66 -11.53 16.97
N LEU A 66 -6.28 -10.71 16.10
CA LEU A 66 -7.27 -11.19 15.13
C LEU A 66 -6.70 -12.23 14.14
N LYS A 67 -5.46 -12.00 13.68
CA LYS A 67 -4.73 -12.98 12.87
C LYS A 67 -4.65 -14.34 13.56
N ALA A 68 -4.32 -14.36 14.86
CA ALA A 68 -4.22 -15.58 15.64
C ALA A 68 -5.60 -16.23 15.86
N ASP A 69 -6.62 -15.44 16.21
CA ASP A 69 -7.96 -15.94 16.54
C ASP A 69 -8.68 -16.56 15.33
N TYR A 70 -8.55 -15.92 14.16
CA TYR A 70 -9.23 -16.35 12.95
C TYR A 70 -8.36 -17.23 12.02
N GLY A 71 -7.06 -17.30 12.24
CA GLY A 71 -6.13 -18.06 11.39
C GLY A 71 -6.09 -17.53 9.96
N LEU A 72 -6.21 -16.21 9.77
CA LEU A 72 -6.05 -15.51 8.49
C LEU A 72 -4.66 -14.89 8.43
N GLU A 73 -4.00 -15.03 7.30
CA GLU A 73 -2.72 -14.35 7.06
C GLU A 73 -2.93 -12.87 6.74
N VAL A 74 -1.94 -12.02 7.00
CA VAL A 74 -1.87 -10.70 6.40
C VAL A 74 -1.02 -10.83 5.13
N SER A 75 -1.64 -10.68 3.97
CA SER A 75 -0.94 -10.87 2.69
C SER A 75 -0.11 -9.65 2.30
N ASN A 76 -0.64 -8.47 2.57
CA ASN A 76 -0.10 -7.21 2.11
C ASN A 76 -0.53 -6.07 3.04
N VAL A 77 0.28 -5.02 3.09
CA VAL A 77 -0.07 -3.74 3.69
C VAL A 77 -0.16 -2.71 2.58
N ASN A 78 -1.33 -2.09 2.44
CA ASN A 78 -1.56 -1.05 1.45
C ASN A 78 -1.20 0.31 2.04
N GLU A 79 -0.20 0.97 1.47
CA GLU A 79 0.22 2.29 1.92
C GLU A 79 -0.68 3.37 1.35
N CYS A 80 -1.39 4.04 2.23
CA CYS A 80 -2.21 5.19 1.92
C CYS A 80 -1.63 6.42 2.63
N TRP A 81 -0.74 7.16 2.01
CA TRP A 81 -0.04 8.32 2.60
C TRP A 81 -1.01 9.40 3.10
N GLY A 82 -1.61 9.16 4.26
CA GLY A 82 -2.51 10.09 4.91
C GLY A 82 -3.64 10.57 4.00
N GLU A 83 -3.49 11.76 3.41
CA GLU A 83 -4.54 12.40 2.59
C GLU A 83 -4.21 12.45 1.10
N MET A 84 -3.63 11.38 0.57
CA MET A 84 -3.27 11.28 -0.85
C MET A 84 -4.44 11.52 -1.84
N TRP A 85 -5.68 11.42 -1.36
CA TRP A 85 -6.89 11.62 -2.15
C TRP A 85 -7.32 13.09 -2.28
N ASP A 86 -6.76 13.98 -1.45
CA ASP A 86 -7.12 15.40 -1.45
C ASP A 86 -5.87 16.25 -1.75
N PRO A 87 -5.68 16.66 -3.01
CA PRO A 87 -4.52 17.46 -3.41
C PRO A 87 -4.48 18.85 -2.79
N TYR A 88 -5.56 19.27 -2.15
CA TYR A 88 -5.64 20.56 -1.44
C TYR A 88 -5.39 20.42 0.06
N SER A 89 -5.25 19.21 0.56
CA SER A 89 -4.91 18.97 1.95
C SER A 89 -3.48 19.41 2.25
N PRO A 90 -3.22 20.02 3.41
CA PRO A 90 -1.86 20.28 3.87
C PRO A 90 -1.05 18.99 4.09
N ASP A 91 -1.72 17.86 4.26
CA ASP A 91 -1.11 16.55 4.45
C ASP A 91 -1.00 15.74 3.14
N TYR A 92 -1.34 16.35 1.99
CA TYR A 92 -1.17 15.71 0.69
C TYR A 92 0.28 15.33 0.43
N LYS A 93 0.49 14.11 -0.02
CA LYS A 93 1.81 13.56 -0.32
C LYS A 93 1.84 12.87 -1.68
N THR A 94 2.96 13.02 -2.35
CA THR A 94 3.21 12.39 -3.65
C THR A 94 4.68 12.03 -3.79
N LEU A 95 5.00 11.07 -4.66
CA LEU A 95 6.39 10.70 -4.96
C LEU A 95 7.07 11.62 -5.97
N THR A 96 6.36 12.55 -6.59
CA THR A 96 6.87 13.34 -7.72
C THR A 96 7.32 14.75 -7.35
N GLU A 97 7.14 15.15 -6.10
CA GLU A 97 7.55 16.46 -5.58
C GLU A 97 8.50 16.28 -4.38
N PRO A 98 9.71 16.87 -4.37
CA PRO A 98 10.74 16.62 -3.36
C PRO A 98 10.25 16.78 -1.92
N LYS A 99 9.48 17.83 -1.65
CA LYS A 99 9.00 18.15 -0.30
C LYS A 99 8.01 17.10 0.23
N THR A 100 7.08 16.68 -0.59
CA THR A 100 6.04 15.71 -0.19
C THR A 100 6.55 14.27 -0.28
N ALA A 101 7.48 14.00 -1.19
CA ALA A 101 8.12 12.70 -1.34
C ALA A 101 8.91 12.30 -0.08
N GLU A 102 9.58 13.25 0.60
CA GLU A 102 10.27 12.96 1.87
C GLU A 102 9.30 12.46 2.95
N LEU A 103 8.12 13.08 3.03
CA LEU A 103 7.07 12.65 3.97
C LEU A 103 6.53 11.28 3.59
N ALA A 104 6.26 11.04 2.30
CA ALA A 104 5.80 9.76 1.80
C ALA A 104 6.81 8.63 2.08
N VAL A 105 8.11 8.89 1.90
CA VAL A 105 9.18 7.93 2.23
C VAL A 105 9.15 7.55 3.72
N ASN A 106 9.00 8.54 4.61
CA ASN A 106 8.99 8.28 6.05
C ASN A 106 7.75 7.48 6.47
N GLU A 107 6.57 7.85 6.00
CA GLU A 107 5.34 7.08 6.28
C GLU A 107 5.41 5.65 5.73
N THR A 108 5.98 5.48 4.52
CA THR A 108 6.16 4.14 3.96
C THR A 108 7.10 3.27 4.79
N LYS A 109 8.17 3.84 5.36
CA LYS A 109 9.05 3.08 6.26
C LYS A 109 8.31 2.58 7.50
N GLU A 110 7.42 3.41 8.08
CA GLU A 110 6.57 2.98 9.19
C GLU A 110 5.63 1.83 8.78
N SER A 111 5.05 1.90 7.58
CA SER A 111 4.21 0.82 7.05
C SER A 111 4.99 -0.45 6.72
N ILE A 112 6.23 -0.34 6.30
CA ILE A 112 7.13 -1.49 6.11
C ILE A 112 7.41 -2.17 7.44
N ASP A 113 7.72 -1.39 8.50
CA ASP A 113 7.93 -1.92 9.83
C ASP A 113 6.68 -2.58 10.39
N PHE A 114 5.53 -1.96 10.21
CA PHE A 114 4.22 -2.52 10.55
C PHE A 114 3.93 -3.84 9.81
N ALA A 115 4.20 -3.89 8.50
CA ALA A 115 4.03 -5.10 7.68
C ALA A 115 4.91 -6.25 8.19
N ALA A 116 6.17 -5.97 8.48
CA ALA A 116 7.11 -6.94 9.02
C ALA A 116 6.64 -7.51 10.38
N GLU A 117 6.13 -6.65 11.27
CA GLU A 117 5.58 -7.05 12.56
C GLU A 117 4.31 -7.93 12.46
N LEU A 118 3.51 -7.77 11.42
CA LEU A 118 2.35 -8.61 11.13
C LEU A 118 2.70 -9.90 10.37
N GLY A 119 3.93 -10.01 9.87
CA GLY A 119 4.35 -11.12 9.02
C GLY A 119 3.75 -11.05 7.62
N ALA A 120 3.39 -9.85 7.14
CA ALA A 120 3.07 -9.62 5.74
C ALA A 120 4.33 -9.75 4.88
N THR A 121 4.14 -10.04 3.59
CA THR A 121 5.27 -10.23 2.66
C THR A 121 5.54 -9.02 1.78
N SER A 122 4.60 -8.09 1.71
CA SER A 122 4.68 -6.93 0.83
C SER A 122 3.98 -5.69 1.39
N VAL A 123 4.39 -4.55 0.84
CA VAL A 123 3.73 -3.25 1.00
C VAL A 123 3.42 -2.70 -0.37
N THR A 124 2.15 -2.39 -0.63
CA THR A 124 1.71 -1.74 -1.88
C THR A 124 1.85 -0.23 -1.75
N LEU A 125 2.39 0.38 -2.79
CA LEU A 125 2.53 1.82 -2.96
C LEU A 125 1.66 2.25 -4.13
N ALA A 126 0.64 3.05 -3.89
CA ALA A 126 -0.15 3.65 -4.96
C ALA A 126 0.55 4.88 -5.55
N THR A 127 0.28 5.18 -6.82
CA THR A 127 0.85 6.33 -7.54
C THR A 127 -0.09 7.53 -7.53
N ALA A 128 -0.66 7.87 -6.39
CA ALA A 128 -1.57 9.02 -6.30
C ALA A 128 -0.85 10.32 -6.63
N VAL A 129 -0.97 10.76 -7.86
CA VAL A 129 -0.43 12.02 -8.34
C VAL A 129 -1.54 12.81 -9.02
N HIS A 130 -2.06 13.80 -8.35
CA HIS A 130 -3.05 14.74 -8.89
C HIS A 130 -2.42 15.92 -9.62
N ALA A 131 -1.17 16.24 -9.29
CA ALA A 131 -0.46 17.31 -9.99
C ALA A 131 -0.24 16.96 -11.46
N PRO A 132 -0.39 17.91 -12.38
CA PRO A 132 -0.13 17.66 -13.78
C PRO A 132 1.33 17.25 -14.03
N ILE A 133 1.53 16.12 -14.66
CA ILE A 133 2.82 15.73 -15.20
C ILE A 133 2.83 16.09 -16.68
N THR A 134 3.72 16.98 -17.08
CA THR A 134 3.86 17.51 -18.44
C THR A 134 5.18 17.07 -19.03
N ALA A 135 5.38 17.29 -20.34
CA ALA A 135 6.65 17.04 -20.98
C ALA A 135 7.83 17.85 -20.36
N GLU A 136 7.51 18.97 -19.70
CA GLU A 136 8.51 19.88 -19.12
C GLU A 136 9.00 19.41 -17.76
N ASN A 137 8.17 18.69 -16.98
CA ASN A 137 8.49 18.28 -15.60
C ASN A 137 8.59 16.78 -15.40
N VAL A 138 8.31 15.95 -16.42
CA VAL A 138 8.28 14.50 -16.29
C VAL A 138 9.62 13.88 -15.88
N ASP A 139 10.73 14.44 -16.34
CA ASP A 139 12.04 13.90 -16.03
C ASP A 139 12.42 14.22 -14.57
N ASP A 140 12.14 15.43 -14.08
CA ASP A 140 12.35 15.81 -12.68
C ASP A 140 11.45 15.00 -11.74
N ALA A 141 10.17 14.89 -12.08
CA ALA A 141 9.20 14.07 -11.34
C ALA A 141 9.63 12.59 -11.28
N THR A 142 10.15 12.07 -12.39
CA THR A 142 10.66 10.70 -12.45
C THR A 142 11.89 10.53 -11.56
N ALA A 143 12.83 11.48 -11.59
CA ALA A 143 14.03 11.41 -10.76
C ALA A 143 13.69 11.40 -9.26
N VAL A 144 12.76 12.26 -8.81
CA VAL A 144 12.29 12.30 -7.42
C VAL A 144 11.62 10.98 -7.03
N ALA A 145 10.77 10.44 -7.90
CA ALA A 145 10.09 9.17 -7.63
C ALA A 145 11.07 8.00 -7.55
N VAL A 146 12.04 7.93 -8.46
CA VAL A 146 13.07 6.87 -8.47
C VAL A 146 13.90 6.92 -7.19
N GLU A 147 14.40 8.09 -6.76
CA GLU A 147 15.15 8.23 -5.52
C GLU A 147 14.30 7.82 -4.30
N SER A 148 13.05 8.22 -4.27
CA SER A 148 12.13 7.87 -3.18
C SER A 148 11.91 6.37 -3.11
N LEU A 149 11.65 5.72 -4.23
CA LEU A 149 11.46 4.27 -4.32
C LEU A 149 12.73 3.49 -3.91
N GLN A 150 13.92 3.98 -4.28
CA GLN A 150 15.19 3.39 -3.85
C GLN A 150 15.33 3.41 -2.32
N ARG A 151 15.06 4.55 -1.70
CA ARG A 151 15.14 4.71 -0.23
C ARG A 151 14.12 3.85 0.52
N MET A 152 12.91 3.69 -0.03
CA MET A 152 11.89 2.77 0.51
C MET A 152 12.33 1.31 0.33
N SER A 153 12.84 0.97 -0.85
CA SER A 153 13.34 -0.36 -1.20
C SER A 153 14.46 -0.82 -0.27
N ASP A 154 15.44 0.04 0.01
CA ASP A 154 16.52 -0.24 0.95
C ASP A 154 16.01 -0.56 2.36
N HIS A 155 14.99 0.15 2.82
CA HIS A 155 14.37 -0.14 4.11
C HIS A 155 13.60 -1.46 4.08
N ALA A 156 12.80 -1.68 3.05
CA ALA A 156 12.02 -2.88 2.86
C ALA A 156 12.89 -4.15 2.78
N GLN A 157 14.03 -4.07 2.08
CA GLN A 157 14.98 -5.16 1.98
C GLN A 157 15.54 -5.56 3.35
N ARG A 158 15.90 -4.59 4.18
CA ARG A 158 16.37 -4.87 5.56
C ARG A 158 15.31 -5.52 6.44
N ARG A 159 14.03 -5.31 6.14
CA ARG A 159 12.88 -5.88 6.87
C ARG A 159 12.35 -7.17 6.24
N GLY A 160 12.91 -7.62 5.12
CA GLY A 160 12.45 -8.79 4.38
C GLY A 160 11.11 -8.60 3.69
N ILE A 161 10.74 -7.34 3.39
CA ILE A 161 9.49 -6.94 2.72
C ILE A 161 9.75 -6.62 1.26
N LYS A 162 8.83 -7.03 0.38
CA LYS A 162 8.80 -6.58 -1.00
C LYS A 162 7.95 -5.32 -1.12
N LEU A 163 8.39 -4.37 -1.92
CA LEU A 163 7.52 -3.29 -2.37
C LEU A 163 6.75 -3.73 -3.62
N VAL A 164 5.50 -3.33 -3.69
CA VAL A 164 4.66 -3.57 -4.86
C VAL A 164 4.12 -2.22 -5.30
N PHE A 165 4.57 -1.76 -6.46
CA PHE A 165 4.20 -0.46 -6.99
C PHE A 165 2.97 -0.61 -7.88
N GLU A 166 1.90 0.11 -7.57
CA GLU A 166 0.62 0.04 -8.26
C GLU A 166 0.46 1.21 -9.21
N ALA A 167 0.10 0.92 -10.46
CA ALA A 167 -0.33 1.92 -11.41
C ALA A 167 -1.82 2.22 -11.20
N THR A 168 -2.14 3.46 -10.86
CA THR A 168 -3.53 3.93 -10.79
C THR A 168 -4.02 4.39 -12.14
N ASN A 169 -5.33 4.19 -12.42
CA ASN A 169 -5.90 4.60 -13.69
C ASN A 169 -5.93 6.13 -13.85
N HIS A 170 -5.84 6.60 -15.09
CA HIS A 170 -5.73 8.03 -15.42
C HIS A 170 -7.00 8.84 -15.14
N LEU A 171 -8.15 8.18 -14.98
CA LEU A 171 -9.42 8.84 -14.67
C LEU A 171 -9.50 9.28 -13.21
N GLU A 172 -8.86 8.53 -12.32
CA GLU A 172 -8.83 8.81 -10.89
C GLU A 172 -7.59 9.63 -10.52
N MET A 173 -6.46 9.00 -10.38
CA MET A 173 -5.26 9.60 -9.79
C MET A 173 -3.99 9.39 -10.62
N GLY A 174 -4.07 8.58 -11.67
CA GLY A 174 -2.91 8.16 -12.44
C GLY A 174 -2.36 9.21 -13.39
N LYS A 175 -1.80 10.29 -12.88
CA LYS A 175 -1.17 11.34 -13.72
C LYS A 175 0.30 11.06 -14.02
N PHE A 176 0.94 10.14 -13.32
CA PHE A 176 2.35 9.84 -13.47
C PHE A 176 2.59 8.46 -14.07
N VAL A 177 2.20 7.40 -13.38
CA VAL A 177 2.36 6.01 -13.85
C VAL A 177 0.97 5.40 -14.06
N ASN A 178 0.51 5.39 -15.30
CA ASN A 178 -0.84 4.94 -15.67
C ASN A 178 -0.86 3.97 -16.86
N THR A 179 0.30 3.52 -17.30
CA THR A 179 0.45 2.50 -18.33
C THR A 179 1.49 1.47 -17.89
N ALA A 180 1.35 0.23 -18.34
CA ALA A 180 2.31 -0.84 -18.03
C ALA A 180 3.75 -0.47 -18.46
N SER A 181 3.90 0.25 -19.58
CA SER A 181 5.21 0.68 -20.07
C SER A 181 5.86 1.70 -19.15
N ASN A 182 5.12 2.73 -18.72
CA ASN A 182 5.64 3.73 -17.78
C ASN A 182 5.96 3.12 -16.42
N HIS A 183 5.10 2.23 -15.96
CA HIS A 183 5.27 1.50 -14.71
C HIS A 183 6.58 0.71 -14.72
N LYS A 184 6.75 -0.13 -15.73
CA LYS A 184 7.98 -0.91 -15.92
C LYS A 184 9.21 -0.01 -15.99
N ARG A 185 9.16 1.07 -16.79
CA ARG A 185 10.27 2.03 -16.92
C ARG A 185 10.69 2.63 -15.59
N VAL A 186 9.74 3.09 -14.77
CA VAL A 186 10.07 3.70 -13.48
C VAL A 186 10.74 2.68 -12.56
N ILE A 187 10.23 1.44 -12.49
CA ILE A 187 10.82 0.38 -11.67
C ILE A 187 12.23 0.04 -12.18
N GLU A 188 12.44 -0.12 -13.48
CA GLU A 188 13.76 -0.40 -14.05
C GLU A 188 14.78 0.69 -13.74
N LEU A 189 14.36 1.97 -13.73
CA LEU A 189 15.24 3.08 -13.37
C LEU A 189 15.69 3.06 -11.91
N THR A 190 14.93 2.42 -11.00
CA THR A 190 15.38 2.27 -9.61
C THR A 190 16.57 1.35 -9.45
N GLY A 191 16.75 0.39 -10.35
CA GLY A 191 17.75 -0.68 -10.22
C GLY A 191 17.52 -1.63 -9.05
N CYS A 192 16.36 -1.57 -8.39
CA CYS A 192 16.02 -2.41 -7.24
C CYS A 192 15.33 -3.71 -7.69
N ASP A 193 15.70 -4.82 -7.08
CA ASP A 193 15.18 -6.16 -7.38
C ASP A 193 14.01 -6.58 -6.46
N ASN A 194 13.76 -5.84 -5.39
CA ASN A 194 12.67 -6.08 -4.44
C ASN A 194 11.43 -5.18 -4.65
N ILE A 195 11.33 -4.50 -5.81
CA ILE A 195 10.14 -3.76 -6.22
C ILE A 195 9.43 -4.53 -7.32
N GLY A 196 8.19 -4.93 -7.06
CA GLY A 196 7.31 -5.59 -8.03
C GLY A 196 6.24 -4.66 -8.59
N ILE A 197 5.46 -5.18 -9.52
CA ILE A 197 4.32 -4.51 -10.14
C ILE A 197 3.03 -5.08 -9.54
N GLN A 198 2.11 -4.21 -9.15
CA GLN A 198 0.72 -4.56 -8.90
C GLN A 198 -0.13 -4.13 -10.11
N LEU A 199 -0.91 -5.07 -10.62
CA LEU A 199 -1.89 -4.80 -11.67
C LEU A 199 -3.26 -4.72 -11.02
N ASP A 200 -3.92 -3.58 -11.18
CA ASP A 200 -5.33 -3.39 -10.88
C ASP A 200 -6.12 -3.41 -12.19
N PHE A 201 -7.18 -4.19 -12.22
CA PHE A 201 -8.07 -4.33 -13.37
C PHE A 201 -9.35 -3.50 -13.25
N PHE A 202 -9.32 -2.47 -12.46
CA PHE A 202 -10.41 -1.51 -12.31
C PHE A 202 -10.63 -0.65 -13.56
#